data_b59c9e191e5aeaa1a373eea1e3f7e79b
#
_entry.id   b59c9e191e5aeaa1a373eea1e3f7e79b
#
_cell.length_a   1.000
_cell.length_b   1.000
_cell.length_c   1.000
_cell.angle_alpha   90.00
_cell.angle_beta   90.00
_cell.angle_gamma   90.00
#
_symmetry.space_group_name_H-M   'P 1'
#
loop_
_entity.id
_entity.type
_entity.pdbx_description
1 polymer ?
#
loop_
_entity_poly.entity_id
_entity_poly.type
_entity_poly.pdbx_seq_one_letter_code
_entity_poly.pdbx_strand_id
1 'polypeptide(L)'
;MPELPEVETVVLSIRDQLVGQNFININVRWPKVLFNFSKQDFLDNLVRRNITNVHRRAKFIVLSFDEDILAIHLRMTGKLYFADGKTNGKHISASMELDNGQQLVFEDTRKFGRFYYYTSQDFLDKKLGIEPLGDSFTADWLIENLRCKKRMIKALLLDQRIIAGLGNIYAVSYTHLRAHETLRYRVF
;
A
#
# COMPACT_ATOMS: atom_id res chain seq x y z
N MET A 1 12.19 -2.18 -0.43
CA MET A 1 10.84 -1.87 0.08
C MET A 1 9.91 -1.93 -1.11
N PRO A 2 8.81 -2.69 -1.05
CA PRO A 2 7.82 -2.67 -2.12
C PRO A 2 7.35 -1.24 -2.42
N GLU A 3 7.44 -0.85 -3.68
CA GLU A 3 6.95 0.41 -4.22
C GLU A 3 5.68 0.15 -5.01
N LEU A 4 5.20 1.11 -5.79
CA LEU A 4 3.93 1.01 -6.51
C LEU A 4 3.78 -0.29 -7.35
N PRO A 5 4.73 -0.69 -8.22
CA PRO A 5 4.53 -1.86 -9.08
C PRO A 5 4.49 -3.18 -8.29
N GLU A 6 5.32 -3.32 -7.25
CA GLU A 6 5.34 -4.53 -6.44
C GLU A 6 4.05 -4.66 -5.63
N VAL A 7 3.51 -3.53 -5.13
CA VAL A 7 2.22 -3.53 -4.41
C VAL A 7 1.08 -3.85 -5.38
N GLU A 8 1.10 -3.32 -6.60
CA GLU A 8 0.11 -3.65 -7.64
C GLU A 8 0.12 -5.14 -7.98
N THR A 9 1.31 -5.74 -8.13
CA THR A 9 1.45 -7.18 -8.38
C THR A 9 0.78 -8.01 -7.27
N VAL A 10 0.96 -7.63 -6.00
CA VAL A 10 0.29 -8.31 -4.89
C VAL A 10 -1.22 -8.13 -4.98
N VAL A 11 -1.71 -6.92 -5.25
CA VAL A 11 -3.15 -6.66 -5.42
C VAL A 11 -3.75 -7.55 -6.50
N LEU A 12 -3.12 -7.61 -7.66
CA LEU A 12 -3.58 -8.45 -8.77
C LEU A 12 -3.61 -9.94 -8.42
N SER A 13 -2.65 -10.42 -7.62
CA SER A 13 -2.57 -11.82 -7.23
C SER A 13 -3.64 -12.26 -6.22
N ILE A 14 -4.24 -11.33 -5.46
CA ILE A 14 -5.21 -11.65 -4.42
C ILE A 14 -6.63 -11.16 -4.73
N ARG A 15 -6.80 -10.22 -5.65
CA ARG A 15 -8.07 -9.54 -5.94
C ARG A 15 -9.21 -10.51 -6.24
N ASP A 16 -9.01 -11.36 -7.24
CA ASP A 16 -10.08 -12.24 -7.75
C ASP A 16 -10.54 -13.28 -6.71
N GLN A 17 -9.66 -13.61 -5.77
CA GLN A 17 -9.95 -14.55 -4.70
C GLN A 17 -10.57 -13.88 -3.46
N LEU A 18 -10.40 -12.56 -3.29
CA LEU A 18 -10.90 -11.81 -2.14
C LEU A 18 -12.24 -11.14 -2.40
N VAL A 19 -12.46 -10.60 -3.61
CA VAL A 19 -13.70 -9.90 -3.92
C VAL A 19 -14.89 -10.86 -3.81
N GLY A 20 -15.91 -10.45 -3.08
CA GLY A 20 -17.09 -11.25 -2.79
C GLY A 20 -16.97 -12.16 -1.57
N GLN A 21 -15.80 -12.29 -0.95
CA GLN A 21 -15.59 -13.07 0.27
C GLN A 21 -15.79 -12.22 1.52
N ASN A 22 -15.99 -12.91 2.65
CA ASN A 22 -16.09 -12.29 3.97
C ASN A 22 -15.00 -12.82 4.89
N PHE A 23 -14.44 -11.96 5.72
CA PHE A 23 -13.63 -12.43 6.84
C PHE A 23 -14.52 -13.04 7.91
N ILE A 24 -14.12 -14.19 8.45
CA ILE A 24 -14.80 -14.81 9.59
C ILE A 24 -14.00 -14.69 10.89
N ASN A 25 -12.67 -14.49 10.79
CA ASN A 25 -11.80 -14.34 11.95
C ASN A 25 -10.47 -13.68 11.59
N ILE A 26 -9.77 -13.16 12.60
CA ILE A 26 -8.38 -12.73 12.51
C ILE A 26 -7.56 -13.31 13.65
N ASN A 27 -6.43 -13.90 13.31
CA ASN A 27 -5.40 -14.30 14.27
C ASN A 27 -4.22 -13.33 14.19
N VAL A 28 -3.98 -12.58 15.26
CA VAL A 28 -2.90 -11.58 15.35
C VAL A 28 -1.80 -12.11 16.25
N ARG A 29 -0.65 -12.49 15.66
CA ARG A 29 0.55 -12.93 16.39
C ARG A 29 1.45 -11.76 16.80
N TRP A 30 1.40 -10.64 16.06
CA TRP A 30 2.15 -9.44 16.35
C TRP A 30 1.19 -8.24 16.48
N PRO A 31 0.78 -7.86 17.71
CA PRO A 31 -0.28 -6.86 17.93
C PRO A 31 -0.01 -5.51 17.26
N LYS A 32 1.25 -5.08 17.14
CA LYS A 32 1.61 -3.80 16.51
C LYS A 32 1.39 -3.78 14.99
N VAL A 33 0.97 -4.89 14.35
CA VAL A 33 0.55 -4.88 12.95
C VAL A 33 -0.72 -4.07 12.76
N LEU A 34 -1.62 -4.08 13.75
CA LEU A 34 -2.81 -3.23 13.81
C LEU A 34 -2.40 -1.85 14.33
N PHE A 35 -2.49 -0.82 13.49
CA PHE A 35 -1.91 0.48 13.84
C PHE A 35 -2.88 1.42 14.56
N ASN A 36 -4.08 1.63 14.04
CA ASN A 36 -5.06 2.59 14.55
C ASN A 36 -6.37 1.94 15.02
N PHE A 37 -6.37 0.63 15.19
CA PHE A 37 -7.51 -0.15 15.62
C PHE A 37 -7.04 -1.43 16.34
N SER A 38 -7.92 -2.07 17.11
CA SER A 38 -7.66 -3.31 17.84
C SER A 38 -8.12 -4.55 17.09
N LYS A 39 -7.79 -5.74 17.62
CA LYS A 39 -8.37 -6.99 17.12
C LYS A 39 -9.89 -7.00 17.30
N GLN A 40 -10.40 -6.42 18.39
CA GLN A 40 -11.84 -6.35 18.66
C GLN A 40 -12.53 -5.47 17.61
N ASP A 41 -11.95 -4.31 17.27
CA ASP A 41 -12.48 -3.44 16.22
C ASP A 41 -12.52 -4.16 14.86
N PHE A 42 -11.53 -5.03 14.56
CA PHE A 42 -11.57 -5.85 13.35
C PHE A 42 -12.76 -6.80 13.36
N LEU A 43 -12.97 -7.49 14.49
CA LEU A 43 -14.06 -8.44 14.64
C LEU A 43 -15.43 -7.77 14.54
N ASP A 44 -15.56 -6.59 15.12
CA ASP A 44 -16.84 -5.85 15.18
C ASP A 44 -17.17 -5.16 13.85
N ASN A 45 -16.17 -4.66 13.13
CA ASN A 45 -16.40 -3.81 11.96
C ASN A 45 -16.12 -4.48 10.60
N LEU A 46 -15.31 -5.54 10.53
CA LEU A 46 -14.88 -6.13 9.26
C LEU A 46 -15.30 -7.60 9.09
N VAL A 47 -15.53 -8.32 10.20
CA VAL A 47 -15.97 -9.72 10.12
C VAL A 47 -17.42 -9.80 9.63
N ARG A 48 -17.69 -10.77 8.75
CA ARG A 48 -18.99 -11.01 8.08
C ARG A 48 -19.44 -9.87 7.17
N ARG A 49 -18.53 -8.96 6.81
CA ARG A 49 -18.80 -7.94 5.78
C ARG A 49 -18.15 -8.36 4.47
N ASN A 50 -18.86 -8.11 3.38
CA ASN A 50 -18.38 -8.43 2.04
C ASN A 50 -17.23 -7.52 1.62
N ILE A 51 -16.16 -8.12 1.11
CA ILE A 51 -15.07 -7.39 0.46
C ILE A 51 -15.56 -7.01 -0.94
N THR A 52 -15.94 -5.75 -1.11
CA THR A 52 -16.54 -5.25 -2.35
C THR A 52 -15.50 -4.92 -3.41
N ASN A 53 -14.29 -4.52 -3.00
CA ASN A 53 -13.21 -4.20 -3.92
C ASN A 53 -11.83 -4.43 -3.27
N VAL A 54 -10.84 -4.75 -4.11
CA VAL A 54 -9.43 -4.82 -3.74
C VAL A 54 -8.62 -4.05 -4.75
N HIS A 55 -7.97 -2.98 -4.31
CA HIS A 55 -7.20 -2.11 -5.20
C HIS A 55 -5.93 -1.58 -4.51
N ARG A 56 -5.08 -0.94 -5.28
CA ARG A 56 -3.90 -0.25 -4.77
C ARG A 56 -4.18 1.25 -4.64
N ARG A 57 -3.70 1.83 -3.53
CA ARG A 57 -3.55 3.28 -3.41
C ARG A 57 -2.14 3.60 -2.91
N ALA A 58 -1.33 4.25 -3.73
CA ALA A 58 0.10 4.46 -3.44
C ALA A 58 0.85 3.15 -3.16
N LYS A 59 1.34 2.97 -1.94
CA LYS A 59 2.00 1.73 -1.46
C LYS A 59 1.10 0.92 -0.52
N PHE A 60 -0.20 1.17 -0.54
CA PHE A 60 -1.19 0.44 0.24
C PHE A 60 -1.97 -0.51 -0.65
N ILE A 61 -2.22 -1.70 -0.12
CA ILE A 61 -3.25 -2.61 -0.57
C ILE A 61 -4.51 -2.21 0.18
N VAL A 62 -5.58 -1.90 -0.53
CA VAL A 62 -6.84 -1.42 0.05
C VAL A 62 -7.92 -2.45 -0.22
N LEU A 63 -8.52 -2.97 0.85
CA LEU A 63 -9.71 -3.79 0.81
C LEU A 63 -10.89 -2.93 1.23
N SER A 64 -11.92 -2.84 0.40
CA SER A 64 -13.13 -2.04 0.66
C SER A 64 -14.27 -2.90 1.16
N PHE A 65 -15.02 -2.37 2.12
CA PHE A 65 -16.20 -2.97 2.74
C PHE A 65 -17.31 -1.90 2.73
N ASP A 66 -17.92 -1.69 1.57
CA ASP A 66 -18.77 -0.52 1.29
C ASP A 66 -18.00 0.80 1.44
N GLU A 67 -18.26 1.58 2.50
CA GLU A 67 -17.55 2.84 2.77
C GLU A 67 -16.25 2.62 3.54
N ASP A 68 -16.19 1.58 4.40
CA ASP A 68 -15.03 1.27 5.23
C ASP A 68 -13.91 0.65 4.42
N ILE A 69 -12.69 0.88 4.84
CA ILE A 69 -11.51 0.27 4.23
C ILE A 69 -10.53 -0.31 5.25
N LEU A 70 -9.91 -1.43 4.86
CA LEU A 70 -8.70 -1.96 5.48
C LEU A 70 -7.52 -1.70 4.56
N ALA A 71 -6.65 -0.76 4.93
CA ALA A 71 -5.46 -0.42 4.16
C ALA A 71 -4.21 -1.12 4.74
N ILE A 72 -3.52 -1.92 3.94
CA ILE A 72 -2.38 -2.72 4.33
C ILE A 72 -1.12 -2.15 3.70
N HIS A 73 -0.15 -1.76 4.52
CA HIS A 73 1.16 -1.29 4.07
C HIS A 73 2.23 -2.35 4.31
N LEU A 74 2.82 -2.87 3.25
CA LEU A 74 3.84 -3.94 3.30
C LEU A 74 5.15 -3.50 3.95
N ARG A 75 5.47 -2.21 3.94
CA ARG A 75 6.74 -1.64 4.40
C ARG A 75 7.94 -2.27 3.68
N MET A 76 8.87 -2.91 4.39
CA MET A 76 10.14 -3.37 3.80
C MET A 76 10.16 -4.84 3.41
N THR A 77 9.54 -5.69 4.22
CA THR A 77 9.61 -7.16 4.08
C THR A 77 8.24 -7.84 4.20
N GLY A 78 7.17 -7.04 4.29
CA GLY A 78 5.80 -7.56 4.35
C GLY A 78 5.41 -8.27 3.06
N LYS A 79 4.74 -9.40 3.21
CA LYS A 79 4.14 -10.20 2.14
C LYS A 79 2.71 -10.49 2.50
N LEU A 80 1.81 -10.39 1.54
CA LEU A 80 0.40 -10.75 1.68
C LEU A 80 0.06 -11.77 0.62
N TYR A 81 -0.43 -12.93 1.02
CA TYR A 81 -0.70 -14.06 0.13
C TYR A 81 -1.71 -15.04 0.73
N PHE A 82 -2.32 -15.84 -0.12
CA PHE A 82 -3.13 -16.98 0.32
C PHE A 82 -2.24 -18.14 0.71
N ALA A 83 -2.57 -18.78 1.81
CA ALA A 83 -1.89 -19.98 2.27
C ALA A 83 -2.74 -21.23 2.09
N ASP A 84 -2.12 -22.28 1.60
CA ASP A 84 -2.71 -23.61 1.52
C ASP A 84 -2.58 -24.32 2.89
N GLY A 85 -3.66 -24.28 3.69
CA GLY A 85 -3.73 -24.96 4.98
C GLY A 85 -3.18 -24.14 6.17
N LYS A 86 -2.96 -24.83 7.31
CA LYS A 86 -2.51 -24.17 8.56
C LYS A 86 -1.11 -23.62 8.44
N THR A 87 -0.99 -22.31 8.59
CA THR A 87 0.28 -21.60 8.52
C THR A 87 0.99 -21.54 9.86
N ASN A 88 2.18 -22.18 9.93
CA ASN A 88 3.04 -22.17 11.12
C ASN A 88 4.34 -21.36 10.93
N GLY A 89 4.39 -20.45 9.96
CA GLY A 89 5.58 -19.64 9.67
C GLY A 89 6.01 -18.76 10.85
N LYS A 90 7.31 -18.71 11.11
CA LYS A 90 7.93 -17.94 12.21
C LYS A 90 7.68 -16.44 12.12
N HIS A 91 7.48 -15.92 10.91
CA HIS A 91 7.38 -14.48 10.63
C HIS A 91 5.96 -14.02 10.31
N ILE A 92 4.96 -14.88 10.52
CA ILE A 92 3.55 -14.52 10.35
C ILE A 92 3.18 -13.51 11.46
N SER A 93 2.76 -12.33 11.05
CA SER A 93 2.31 -11.26 11.93
C SER A 93 0.80 -11.29 12.16
N ALA A 94 0.03 -11.64 11.12
CA ALA A 94 -1.41 -11.84 11.18
C ALA A 94 -1.88 -12.84 10.12
N SER A 95 -3.00 -13.50 10.36
CA SER A 95 -3.73 -14.28 9.35
C SER A 95 -5.22 -14.03 9.49
N MET A 96 -5.91 -13.87 8.36
CA MET A 96 -7.35 -13.63 8.28
C MET A 96 -8.01 -14.82 7.60
N GLU A 97 -9.02 -15.39 8.25
CA GLU A 97 -9.78 -16.52 7.76
C GLU A 97 -10.96 -16.03 6.93
N LEU A 98 -11.18 -16.62 5.78
CA LEU A 98 -12.30 -16.32 4.88
C LEU A 98 -13.41 -17.37 5.02
N ASP A 99 -14.61 -17.00 4.64
CA ASP A 99 -15.79 -17.86 4.69
C ASP A 99 -15.72 -19.06 3.73
N ASN A 100 -14.89 -19.00 2.69
CA ASN A 100 -14.57 -20.11 1.80
C ASN A 100 -13.51 -21.09 2.36
N GLY A 101 -13.02 -20.86 3.60
CA GLY A 101 -12.02 -21.68 4.27
C GLY A 101 -10.57 -21.36 3.92
N GLN A 102 -10.31 -20.41 3.01
CA GLN A 102 -8.95 -19.94 2.71
C GLN A 102 -8.41 -19.04 3.81
N GLN A 103 -7.10 -18.89 3.87
CA GLN A 103 -6.43 -17.97 4.78
C GLN A 103 -5.61 -16.95 3.99
N LEU A 104 -5.88 -15.67 4.22
CA LEU A 104 -5.03 -14.57 3.80
C LEU A 104 -3.99 -14.30 4.88
N VAL A 105 -2.71 -14.46 4.54
CA VAL A 105 -1.59 -14.41 5.48
C VAL A 105 -0.75 -13.18 5.25
N PHE A 106 -0.46 -12.47 6.34
CA PHE A 106 0.53 -11.40 6.35
C PHE A 106 1.79 -11.84 7.08
N GLU A 107 2.84 -12.04 6.31
CA GLU A 107 4.18 -12.41 6.82
C GLU A 107 5.11 -11.21 6.74
N ASP A 108 5.85 -10.91 7.81
CA ASP A 108 6.82 -9.81 7.83
C ASP A 108 7.97 -10.10 8.78
N THR A 109 9.14 -10.39 8.22
CA THR A 109 10.36 -10.70 8.96
C THR A 109 10.80 -9.54 9.86
N ARG A 110 10.64 -8.30 9.40
CA ARG A 110 11.07 -7.09 10.12
C ARG A 110 9.99 -6.50 11.02
N LYS A 111 8.75 -6.96 10.91
CA LYS A 111 7.61 -6.51 11.71
C LYS A 111 7.31 -5.00 11.61
N PHE A 112 7.58 -4.40 10.45
CA PHE A 112 7.31 -2.98 10.16
C PHE A 112 5.99 -2.77 9.44
N GLY A 113 5.44 -3.79 8.80
CA GLY A 113 4.16 -3.75 8.12
C GLY A 113 3.02 -3.33 9.04
N ARG A 114 2.01 -2.67 8.49
CA ARG A 114 0.90 -2.11 9.28
C ARG A 114 -0.40 -2.24 8.53
N PHE A 115 -1.44 -2.51 9.30
CA PHE A 115 -2.84 -2.45 8.90
C PHE A 115 -3.47 -1.19 9.50
N TYR A 116 -4.29 -0.54 8.70
CA TYR A 116 -5.03 0.67 9.06
C TYR A 116 -6.50 0.45 8.73
N TYR A 117 -7.37 0.75 9.67
CA TYR A 117 -8.81 0.78 9.44
C TYR A 117 -9.29 2.22 9.35
N TYR A 118 -10.12 2.50 8.36
CA TYR A 118 -10.77 3.80 8.19
C TYR A 118 -12.22 3.59 7.76
N THR A 119 -13.09 4.47 8.25
CA THR A 119 -14.53 4.48 7.93
C THR A 119 -14.84 5.13 6.58
N SER A 120 -13.84 5.63 5.87
CA SER A 120 -13.93 6.15 4.51
C SER A 120 -12.54 6.17 3.87
N GLN A 121 -12.47 5.97 2.57
CA GLN A 121 -11.24 6.09 1.79
C GLN A 121 -10.66 7.51 1.83
N ASP A 122 -11.48 8.53 2.00
CA ASP A 122 -11.07 9.93 2.11
C ASP A 122 -9.98 10.16 3.18
N PHE A 123 -10.02 9.39 4.28
CA PHE A 123 -8.99 9.50 5.33
C PHE A 123 -7.61 9.07 4.84
N LEU A 124 -7.55 8.12 3.93
CA LEU A 124 -6.30 7.68 3.29
C LEU A 124 -5.89 8.68 2.21
N ASP A 125 -6.82 9.12 1.38
CA ASP A 125 -6.56 10.00 0.23
C ASP A 125 -6.05 11.37 0.66
N LYS A 126 -6.58 11.95 1.74
CA LYS A 126 -6.10 13.22 2.30
C LYS A 126 -4.63 13.21 2.74
N LYS A 127 -4.06 12.04 2.96
CA LYS A 127 -2.66 11.87 3.39
C LYS A 127 -1.69 11.63 2.23
N LEU A 128 -2.23 11.35 1.04
CA LEU A 128 -1.47 10.93 -0.12
C LEU A 128 -1.61 11.93 -1.27
N GLY A 129 -0.52 12.13 -1.98
CA GLY A 129 -0.50 12.94 -3.19
C GLY A 129 -1.08 12.22 -4.40
N ILE A 130 -0.77 12.76 -5.58
CA ILE A 130 -1.25 12.25 -6.86
C ILE A 130 -0.66 10.88 -7.17
N GLU A 131 -1.46 10.02 -7.82
CA GLU A 131 -1.01 8.74 -8.38
C GLU A 131 -0.21 8.99 -9.66
N PRO A 132 1.05 8.49 -9.77
CA PRO A 132 1.91 8.76 -10.93
C PRO A 132 1.48 8.05 -12.21
N LEU A 133 0.56 7.08 -12.12
CA LEU A 133 -0.02 6.39 -13.28
C LEU A 133 -1.48 6.82 -13.57
N GLY A 134 -1.97 7.83 -12.86
CA GLY A 134 -3.32 8.37 -13.08
C GLY A 134 -3.30 9.49 -14.14
N ASP A 135 -4.41 9.69 -14.82
CA ASP A 135 -4.57 10.67 -15.91
C ASP A 135 -4.31 12.11 -15.45
N SER A 136 -4.49 12.39 -14.16
CA SER A 136 -4.21 13.71 -13.58
C SER A 136 -2.71 14.02 -13.42
N PHE A 137 -1.81 13.03 -13.52
CA PHE A 137 -0.37 13.22 -13.42
C PHE A 137 0.21 13.60 -14.78
N THR A 138 0.17 14.88 -15.12
CA THR A 138 0.68 15.43 -16.37
C THR A 138 2.01 16.16 -16.17
N ALA A 139 2.71 16.44 -17.29
CA ALA A 139 3.92 17.26 -17.26
C ALA A 139 3.63 18.67 -16.71
N ASP A 140 2.51 19.27 -17.08
CA ASP A 140 2.10 20.60 -16.61
C ASP A 140 1.84 20.57 -15.10
N TRP A 141 1.11 19.55 -14.61
CA TRP A 141 0.90 19.37 -13.17
C TRP A 141 2.24 19.27 -12.42
N LEU A 142 3.20 18.50 -12.97
CA LEU A 142 4.52 18.34 -12.35
C LEU A 142 5.29 19.67 -12.30
N ILE A 143 5.30 20.41 -13.39
CA ILE A 143 5.96 21.73 -13.48
C ILE A 143 5.33 22.69 -12.46
N GLU A 144 4.02 22.83 -12.42
CA GLU A 144 3.31 23.73 -11.51
C GLU A 144 3.59 23.41 -10.04
N ASN A 145 3.54 22.11 -9.69
CA ASN A 145 3.70 21.68 -8.30
C ASN A 145 5.16 21.67 -7.81
N LEU A 146 6.14 21.58 -8.72
CA LEU A 146 7.56 21.53 -8.34
C LEU A 146 8.28 22.89 -8.56
N ARG A 147 7.82 23.75 -9.45
CA ARG A 147 8.48 25.01 -9.86
C ARG A 147 8.91 25.90 -8.69
N CYS A 148 8.07 26.01 -7.66
CA CYS A 148 8.34 26.88 -6.51
C CYS A 148 8.98 26.15 -5.32
N LYS A 149 9.31 24.86 -5.45
CA LYS A 149 9.88 24.06 -4.37
C LYS A 149 11.41 24.19 -4.35
N LYS A 150 11.97 24.65 -3.24
CA LYS A 150 13.43 24.79 -3.04
C LYS A 150 14.13 23.48 -2.61
N ARG A 151 13.39 22.35 -2.52
CA ARG A 151 13.94 21.04 -2.15
C ARG A 151 14.53 20.34 -3.36
N MET A 152 15.51 19.46 -3.12
CA MET A 152 16.05 18.57 -4.18
C MET A 152 14.96 17.74 -4.82
N ILE A 153 15.02 17.52 -6.13
CA ILE A 153 14.01 16.76 -6.89
C ILE A 153 13.79 15.37 -6.31
N LYS A 154 14.84 14.65 -5.94
CA LYS A 154 14.72 13.33 -5.29
C LYS A 154 13.86 13.38 -4.03
N ALA A 155 14.05 14.36 -3.18
CA ALA A 155 13.29 14.51 -1.94
C ALA A 155 11.81 14.83 -2.21
N LEU A 156 11.51 15.54 -3.31
CA LEU A 156 10.15 15.83 -3.75
C LEU A 156 9.48 14.58 -4.31
N LEU A 157 10.18 13.79 -5.13
CA LEU A 157 9.68 12.54 -5.70
C LEU A 157 9.39 11.46 -4.60
N LEU A 158 10.14 11.52 -3.50
CA LEU A 158 9.92 10.60 -2.36
C LEU A 158 8.81 11.03 -1.41
N ASP A 159 8.36 12.28 -1.48
CA ASP A 159 7.32 12.80 -0.61
C ASP A 159 5.95 12.27 -1.05
N GLN A 160 5.45 11.29 -0.31
CA GLN A 160 4.18 10.62 -0.62
C GLN A 160 2.96 11.55 -0.60
N ARG A 161 3.10 12.78 -0.08
CA ARG A 161 2.05 13.81 -0.09
C ARG A 161 2.05 14.61 -1.40
N ILE A 162 3.11 14.50 -2.20
CA ILE A 162 3.21 15.14 -3.51
C ILE A 162 2.92 14.09 -4.58
N ILE A 163 3.75 13.04 -4.66
CA ILE A 163 3.59 11.94 -5.61
C ILE A 163 3.53 10.64 -4.81
N ALA A 164 2.41 9.97 -4.84
CA ALA A 164 2.19 8.77 -4.07
C ALA A 164 2.75 7.53 -4.80
N GLY A 165 3.30 6.57 -4.06
CA GLY A 165 3.73 5.28 -4.60
C GLY A 165 5.20 5.19 -5.00
N LEU A 166 5.89 6.30 -5.32
CA LEU A 166 7.32 6.30 -5.63
C LEU A 166 8.17 6.07 -4.38
N GLY A 167 9.28 5.37 -4.54
CA GLY A 167 10.25 5.14 -3.48
C GLY A 167 11.67 5.28 -3.99
N ASN A 168 12.64 4.78 -3.21
CA ASN A 168 14.06 4.97 -3.52
C ASN A 168 14.49 4.30 -4.84
N ILE A 169 13.90 3.16 -5.21
CA ILE A 169 14.28 2.46 -6.43
C ILE A 169 14.00 3.36 -7.63
N TYR A 170 12.76 3.81 -7.77
CA TYR A 170 12.34 4.63 -8.92
C TYR A 170 12.90 6.05 -8.86
N ALA A 171 12.96 6.70 -7.69
CA ALA A 171 13.53 8.04 -7.55
C ALA A 171 15.06 8.07 -7.80
N VAL A 172 15.80 7.00 -7.42
CA VAL A 172 17.24 6.90 -7.69
C VAL A 172 17.51 6.59 -9.15
N SER A 173 16.80 5.65 -9.75
CA SER A 173 16.95 5.31 -11.18
C SER A 173 16.69 6.52 -12.05
N TYR A 174 15.66 7.30 -11.76
CA TYR A 174 15.35 8.52 -12.49
C TYR A 174 16.47 9.58 -12.39
N THR A 175 17.03 9.76 -11.20
CA THR A 175 18.13 10.72 -11.01
C THR A 175 19.44 10.27 -11.66
N HIS A 176 19.74 8.97 -11.67
CA HIS A 176 20.93 8.45 -12.37
C HIS A 176 20.81 8.54 -13.88
N LEU A 177 19.66 8.18 -14.46
CA LEU A 177 19.44 8.28 -15.91
C LEU A 177 19.55 9.73 -16.42
N ARG A 178 19.12 10.71 -15.63
CA ARG A 178 19.25 12.13 -15.99
C ARG A 178 20.60 12.76 -15.62
N ALA A 179 21.39 12.19 -14.74
CA ALA A 179 22.73 12.72 -14.44
C ALA A 179 23.65 12.73 -15.70
N HIS A 180 23.42 11.83 -16.65
CA HIS A 180 24.11 11.83 -17.94
C HIS A 180 23.55 12.86 -18.94
N GLU A 181 22.30 13.28 -18.81
CA GLU A 181 21.71 14.29 -19.72
C GLU A 181 21.96 15.72 -19.24
N THR A 182 22.11 15.97 -17.94
CA THR A 182 22.32 17.32 -17.38
C THR A 182 23.72 17.88 -17.67
N LEU A 183 24.68 17.07 -18.09
CA LEU A 183 25.98 17.53 -18.56
C LEU A 183 25.96 18.17 -19.96
N ARG A 184 24.87 18.02 -20.71
CA ARG A 184 24.74 18.60 -22.07
C ARG A 184 23.99 19.94 -22.13
N TYR A 185 23.31 20.37 -21.08
CA TYR A 185 22.55 21.62 -21.04
C TYR A 185 22.97 22.54 -19.86
N ARG A 186 24.26 22.75 -19.65
CA ARG A 186 24.75 24.00 -19.06
C ARG A 186 25.10 24.93 -20.21
N VAL A 187 24.13 25.64 -20.72
CA VAL A 187 24.32 26.86 -21.47
C VAL A 187 23.54 27.95 -20.74
N PHE A 188 24.32 28.77 -20.02
CA PHE A 188 24.15 30.14 -19.52
C PHE A 188 22.73 30.62 -19.16
#